data_018a8d7305ce6160d1d3e3adfbe1165a
#
_entry.id   018a8d7305ce6160d1d3e3adfbe1165a
#
_cell.length_a   1.000
_cell.length_b   1.000
_cell.length_c   1.000
_cell.angle_alpha   90.00
_cell.angle_beta   90.00
_cell.angle_gamma   90.00
#
_symmetry.space_group_name_H-M   'P 1'
#
loop_
_entity.id
_entity.type
_entity.pdbx_description
1 polymer ?
#
loop_
_entity_poly.entity_id
_entity_poly.type
_entity_poly.pdbx_seq_one_letter_code
_entity_poly.pdbx_strand_id
1 'polypeptide(L)'
;MKIRGRSLAACAIASAFLGFATPSSRYAEPGPVRVGQASDSLHDWMRFGWDVGRSGASTAPTGITAANVASLHRQQVQLDGTVDASAIYLHAVRVGGATHDVFFVTTTYGKTLAIDADDGSILWRYTPPGYDSWAGTYRITTATPVADPDRHYIYAAGPDGYVRKLDVADGHAVWSTAITRLPQREKIASPLNWFRGRVIATTGGYIGDRPPYQGHVAILDAADGTLLHVWNSLCSDRQELIDPASCSASDSAIWGRAGAVVDSTTGDIFVATGNGPWNGRDNWGDATLELSPDATRMLGNYTPANTDELDRTDADLGSTSPVLLGGGLVAQGGKDGKIRLLRWTQMDGTAPHKGRELQVVSTPSGTDLFTAPAVLHTGTSTWMFAADNGGTAGWILQEDRLRPRWHNSDGGTSPVIAGGLLYVYDPRGGLRVYDPESGRGVVVLLCGPGHWNSPIVADGRIALPEGNANRHATSGVLDIWRLK
;
A
#
# COMPACT_ATOMS: atom_id res chain seq x y z
N MET A 1 -85.36 -39.82 -8.66
CA MET A 1 -86.13 -38.63 -8.43
C MET A 1 -85.25 -37.41 -8.63
N LYS A 2 -85.52 -36.66 -9.61
CA LYS A 2 -84.94 -35.46 -10.27
C LYS A 2 -83.62 -34.88 -9.79
N ILE A 3 -82.64 -35.03 -10.66
CA ILE A 3 -81.36 -34.36 -10.75
C ILE A 3 -81.60 -32.97 -11.38
N ARG A 4 -81.05 -31.92 -10.80
CA ARG A 4 -80.85 -30.65 -11.49
C ARG A 4 -79.33 -30.25 -11.40
N GLY A 5 -78.75 -30.14 -12.59
CA GLY A 5 -77.39 -29.68 -12.77
C GLY A 5 -77.22 -28.19 -12.45
N ARG A 6 -76.01 -27.83 -12.08
CA ARG A 6 -75.55 -26.45 -12.05
C ARG A 6 -74.21 -26.30 -12.82
N SER A 7 -74.29 -25.32 -13.70
CA SER A 7 -73.25 -24.91 -14.61
C SER A 7 -71.97 -24.43 -13.87
N LEU A 8 -70.81 -24.83 -14.38
CA LEU A 8 -69.53 -24.26 -14.04
C LEU A 8 -69.32 -22.94 -14.78
N ALA A 9 -69.11 -21.88 -14.03
CA ALA A 9 -68.62 -20.61 -14.54
C ALA A 9 -67.12 -20.60 -14.42
N ALA A 10 -66.42 -20.46 -15.54
CA ALA A 10 -64.95 -20.32 -15.58
C ALA A 10 -64.55 -18.88 -15.18
N CYS A 11 -63.79 -18.73 -14.09
CA CYS A 11 -63.20 -17.48 -13.67
C CYS A 11 -61.80 -17.39 -14.28
N ALA A 12 -61.59 -16.48 -15.22
CA ALA A 12 -60.29 -16.16 -15.76
C ALA A 12 -59.52 -15.31 -14.74
N ILE A 13 -58.42 -15.83 -14.23
CA ILE A 13 -57.47 -15.08 -13.38
C ILE A 13 -56.48 -14.40 -14.31
N ALA A 14 -56.54 -13.07 -14.40
CA ALA A 14 -55.53 -12.26 -15.04
C ALA A 14 -54.32 -12.14 -14.12
N SER A 15 -53.19 -12.80 -14.46
CA SER A 15 -51.92 -12.65 -13.77
C SER A 15 -51.28 -11.33 -14.19
N ALA A 16 -51.26 -10.34 -13.32
CA ALA A 16 -50.48 -9.14 -13.49
C ALA A 16 -48.98 -9.47 -13.18
N PHE A 17 -48.18 -9.50 -14.22
CA PHE A 17 -46.71 -9.53 -14.06
C PHE A 17 -46.23 -8.14 -13.59
N LEU A 18 -45.90 -8.00 -12.32
CA LEU A 18 -45.12 -6.90 -11.80
C LEU A 18 -43.69 -7.12 -12.26
N GLY A 19 -43.25 -6.38 -13.27
CA GLY A 19 -41.87 -6.33 -13.69
C GLY A 19 -41.04 -5.66 -12.60
N PHE A 20 -40.25 -6.43 -11.88
CA PHE A 20 -39.14 -5.88 -11.07
C PHE A 20 -38.09 -5.35 -12.02
N ALA A 21 -37.98 -4.03 -12.11
CA ALA A 21 -36.82 -3.38 -12.73
C ALA A 21 -35.58 -3.71 -11.88
N THR A 22 -34.67 -4.52 -12.41
CA THR A 22 -33.35 -4.69 -11.85
C THR A 22 -32.61 -3.36 -11.93
N PRO A 23 -31.93 -2.89 -10.87
CA PRO A 23 -31.11 -1.70 -10.98
C PRO A 23 -29.99 -1.99 -11.96
N SER A 24 -29.91 -1.24 -13.04
CA SER A 24 -28.81 -1.28 -14.00
C SER A 24 -27.52 -0.94 -13.25
N SER A 25 -26.59 -1.88 -13.25
CA SER A 25 -25.22 -1.71 -12.79
C SER A 25 -24.63 -0.47 -13.48
N ARG A 26 -24.27 0.55 -12.70
CA ARG A 26 -23.57 1.76 -13.18
C ARG A 26 -22.06 1.52 -13.37
N TYR A 27 -21.63 0.28 -13.50
CA TYR A 27 -20.27 -0.03 -13.87
C TYR A 27 -20.23 -0.06 -15.40
N ALA A 28 -19.62 0.96 -16.00
CA ALA A 28 -19.23 0.90 -17.40
C ALA A 28 -18.28 -0.29 -17.56
N GLU A 29 -18.60 -1.21 -18.47
CA GLU A 29 -17.62 -2.23 -18.85
C GLU A 29 -16.37 -1.52 -19.37
N PRO A 30 -15.16 -1.97 -18.99
CA PRO A 30 -13.94 -1.42 -19.54
C PRO A 30 -13.99 -1.61 -21.05
N GLY A 31 -13.83 -0.54 -21.79
CA GLY A 31 -13.76 -0.57 -23.26
C GLY A 31 -12.66 -1.54 -23.72
N PRO A 32 -12.70 -2.01 -24.98
CA PRO A 32 -11.74 -2.99 -25.47
C PRO A 32 -10.31 -2.43 -25.34
N VAL A 33 -9.51 -3.09 -24.50
CA VAL A 33 -8.07 -2.82 -24.32
C VAL A 33 -7.41 -2.96 -25.70
N ARG A 34 -6.80 -1.90 -26.21
CA ARG A 34 -6.03 -1.99 -27.45
C ARG A 34 -4.86 -2.94 -27.22
N VAL A 35 -4.61 -3.86 -28.14
CA VAL A 35 -3.58 -4.90 -28.04
C VAL A 35 -2.19 -4.34 -27.69
N GLY A 36 -1.86 -3.10 -28.08
CA GLY A 36 -0.61 -2.41 -27.71
C GLY A 36 -0.54 -2.01 -26.23
N GLN A 37 -1.63 -1.59 -25.59
CA GLN A 37 -1.63 -1.19 -24.18
C GLN A 37 -1.40 -2.36 -23.21
N ALA A 38 -1.85 -3.56 -23.54
CA ALA A 38 -1.63 -4.74 -22.70
C ALA A 38 -0.16 -5.20 -22.69
N SER A 39 0.60 -5.00 -23.79
CA SER A 39 2.04 -5.32 -23.84
C SER A 39 2.86 -4.29 -23.07
N ASP A 40 2.50 -3.01 -23.13
CA ASP A 40 3.24 -1.91 -22.49
C ASP A 40 3.10 -1.94 -20.96
N SER A 41 1.93 -2.31 -20.44
CA SER A 41 1.69 -2.42 -18.99
C SER A 41 2.48 -3.54 -18.31
N LEU A 42 3.03 -4.51 -19.07
CA LEU A 42 3.90 -5.54 -18.53
C LEU A 42 5.26 -5.00 -18.04
N HIS A 43 5.65 -3.82 -18.48
CA HIS A 43 6.90 -3.15 -18.09
C HIS A 43 6.71 -2.16 -16.92
N ASP A 44 5.49 -1.79 -16.60
CA ASP A 44 5.18 -0.77 -15.61
C ASP A 44 5.43 -1.24 -14.16
N TRP A 45 5.70 -0.29 -13.27
CA TRP A 45 5.68 -0.45 -11.81
C TRP A 45 4.75 0.60 -11.21
N MET A 46 3.46 0.33 -11.19
CA MET A 46 2.39 1.33 -10.99
C MET A 46 2.16 1.77 -9.56
N ARG A 47 2.76 1.10 -8.53
CA ARG A 47 2.48 1.33 -7.12
C ARG A 47 3.55 0.78 -6.20
N PHE A 48 3.54 1.16 -4.93
CA PHE A 48 4.34 0.51 -3.90
C PHE A 48 4.02 -1.00 -3.84
N GLY A 49 5.06 -1.82 -3.68
CA GLY A 49 4.88 -3.26 -3.48
C GLY A 49 4.35 -4.01 -4.70
N TRP A 50 4.52 -3.48 -5.92
CA TRP A 50 4.21 -4.09 -7.20
C TRP A 50 2.71 -4.21 -7.51
N ASP A 51 1.96 -4.98 -6.76
CA ASP A 51 0.55 -5.29 -7.00
C ASP A 51 -0.38 -4.72 -5.91
N VAL A 52 -1.68 -4.94 -6.07
CA VAL A 52 -2.70 -4.47 -5.11
C VAL A 52 -2.56 -5.16 -3.76
N GLY A 53 -2.08 -6.41 -3.74
CA GLY A 53 -1.81 -7.21 -2.55
C GLY A 53 -0.48 -6.89 -1.89
N ARG A 54 0.31 -5.97 -2.47
CA ARG A 54 1.60 -5.53 -1.90
C ARG A 54 2.61 -6.66 -1.76
N SER A 55 2.62 -7.58 -2.72
CA SER A 55 3.55 -8.73 -2.68
C SER A 55 5.02 -8.32 -2.66
N GLY A 56 5.37 -7.13 -3.12
CA GLY A 56 6.77 -6.72 -3.27
C GLY A 56 7.54 -7.53 -4.32
N ALA A 57 6.85 -8.36 -5.11
CA ALA A 57 7.45 -9.29 -6.05
C ALA A 57 6.95 -9.03 -7.47
N SER A 58 7.82 -8.52 -8.33
CA SER A 58 7.54 -8.32 -9.75
C SER A 58 7.72 -9.63 -10.52
N THR A 59 6.72 -9.96 -11.34
CA THR A 59 6.78 -11.03 -12.34
C THR A 59 7.20 -10.52 -13.71
N ALA A 60 7.35 -9.21 -13.89
CA ALA A 60 7.76 -8.61 -15.15
C ALA A 60 9.22 -8.93 -15.49
N PRO A 61 9.54 -9.09 -16.78
CA PRO A 61 10.92 -9.19 -17.23
C PRO A 61 11.65 -7.86 -16.94
N THR A 62 12.70 -7.88 -16.15
CA THR A 62 13.47 -6.67 -15.83
C THR A 62 14.72 -6.48 -16.68
N GLY A 63 15.18 -7.52 -17.37
CA GLY A 63 16.48 -7.52 -18.03
C GLY A 63 17.68 -7.55 -17.07
N ILE A 64 17.46 -7.33 -15.76
CA ILE A 64 18.51 -7.36 -14.72
C ILE A 64 18.54 -8.75 -14.11
N THR A 65 19.75 -9.33 -14.04
CA THR A 65 20.03 -10.68 -13.54
C THR A 65 21.24 -10.69 -12.64
N ALA A 66 21.50 -11.81 -11.96
CA ALA A 66 22.72 -11.96 -11.13
C ALA A 66 24.02 -11.80 -11.95
N ALA A 67 23.99 -12.06 -13.25
CA ALA A 67 25.15 -11.94 -14.12
C ALA A 67 25.50 -10.49 -14.51
N ASN A 68 24.48 -9.58 -14.55
CA ASN A 68 24.70 -8.22 -15.03
C ASN A 68 24.45 -7.12 -14.00
N VAL A 69 23.81 -7.40 -12.87
CA VAL A 69 23.45 -6.40 -11.85
C VAL A 69 24.67 -5.62 -11.32
N ALA A 70 25.84 -6.24 -11.25
CA ALA A 70 27.08 -5.58 -10.81
C ALA A 70 27.66 -4.60 -11.87
N SER A 71 27.19 -4.66 -13.12
CA SER A 71 27.65 -3.79 -14.22
C SER A 71 26.74 -2.59 -14.47
N LEU A 72 25.69 -2.39 -13.66
CA LEU A 72 24.79 -1.26 -13.78
C LEU A 72 25.50 0.07 -13.55
N HIS A 73 25.16 1.08 -14.35
CA HIS A 73 25.65 2.45 -14.20
C HIS A 73 24.67 3.28 -13.40
N ARG A 74 25.17 3.94 -12.36
CA ARG A 74 24.39 4.86 -11.53
C ARG A 74 24.35 6.26 -12.13
N GLN A 75 23.16 6.84 -12.18
CA GLN A 75 22.93 8.27 -12.39
C GLN A 75 22.20 8.83 -11.17
N GLN A 76 22.55 10.05 -10.76
CA GLN A 76 21.87 10.77 -9.69
C GLN A 76 21.07 11.93 -10.28
N VAL A 77 19.78 11.97 -9.96
CA VAL A 77 18.88 13.07 -10.34
C VAL A 77 18.57 13.90 -9.10
N GLN A 78 18.87 15.20 -9.16
CA GLN A 78 18.51 16.11 -8.08
C GLN A 78 17.02 16.40 -8.10
N LEU A 79 16.39 16.29 -6.93
CA LEU A 79 14.95 16.48 -6.75
C LEU A 79 14.65 17.78 -5.99
N ASP A 80 13.50 18.38 -6.31
CA ASP A 80 12.98 19.58 -5.66
C ASP A 80 12.35 19.30 -4.28
N GLY A 81 12.75 18.23 -3.61
CA GLY A 81 12.33 17.81 -2.29
C GLY A 81 12.78 16.39 -1.96
N THR A 82 12.87 16.10 -0.68
CA THR A 82 13.13 14.75 -0.16
C THR A 82 11.98 13.81 -0.55
N VAL A 83 12.30 12.60 -0.97
CA VAL A 83 11.35 11.51 -1.18
C VAL A 83 11.66 10.40 -0.17
N ASP A 84 10.79 10.19 0.81
CA ASP A 84 10.90 9.13 1.81
C ASP A 84 9.82 8.05 1.52
N ALA A 85 9.85 7.57 0.30
CA ALA A 85 8.88 6.68 -0.32
C ALA A 85 9.54 5.90 -1.45
N SER A 86 8.75 5.22 -2.28
CA SER A 86 9.21 4.62 -3.53
C SER A 86 8.82 5.50 -4.72
N ALA A 87 9.55 5.37 -5.82
CA ALA A 87 9.06 5.80 -7.13
C ALA A 87 7.99 4.84 -7.65
N ILE A 88 7.27 5.25 -8.70
CA ILE A 88 6.55 4.38 -9.64
C ILE A 88 7.10 4.60 -11.05
N TYR A 89 6.85 3.66 -11.94
CA TYR A 89 7.37 3.70 -13.31
C TYR A 89 6.28 3.36 -14.32
N LEU A 90 6.22 4.13 -15.39
CA LEU A 90 5.39 3.86 -16.56
C LEU A 90 6.25 3.83 -17.82
N HIS A 91 6.14 2.73 -18.58
CA HIS A 91 6.81 2.54 -19.85
C HIS A 91 6.07 3.24 -20.98
N ALA A 92 6.78 3.92 -21.88
CA ALA A 92 6.28 4.49 -23.14
C ALA A 92 4.99 5.31 -23.01
N VAL A 93 4.91 6.23 -22.02
CA VAL A 93 3.77 7.14 -21.83
C VAL A 93 3.99 8.48 -22.52
N ARG A 94 2.89 9.15 -22.88
CA ARG A 94 2.96 10.48 -23.52
C ARG A 94 3.05 11.57 -22.46
N VAL A 95 4.16 12.33 -22.49
CA VAL A 95 4.39 13.50 -21.64
C VAL A 95 4.87 14.66 -22.51
N GLY A 96 4.30 15.84 -22.35
CA GLY A 96 4.69 17.02 -23.12
C GLY A 96 4.56 16.86 -24.64
N GLY A 97 3.76 15.91 -25.11
CA GLY A 97 3.56 15.60 -26.53
C GLY A 97 4.52 14.57 -27.13
N ALA A 98 5.54 14.12 -26.40
CA ALA A 98 6.46 13.04 -26.78
C ALA A 98 6.20 11.75 -25.96
N THR A 99 6.78 10.62 -26.41
CA THR A 99 6.72 9.35 -25.68
C THR A 99 7.98 9.19 -24.85
N HIS A 100 7.83 8.87 -23.55
CA HIS A 100 8.91 8.72 -22.59
C HIS A 100 8.69 7.49 -21.72
N ASP A 101 9.77 6.94 -21.21
CA ASP A 101 9.76 6.08 -20.03
C ASP A 101 9.88 6.99 -18.80
N VAL A 102 8.98 6.88 -17.82
CA VAL A 102 8.85 7.91 -16.79
C VAL A 102 8.82 7.33 -15.39
N PHE A 103 9.68 7.84 -14.51
CA PHE A 103 9.52 7.71 -13.07
C PHE A 103 8.67 8.84 -12.50
N PHE A 104 7.75 8.51 -11.61
CA PHE A 104 7.01 9.51 -10.84
C PHE A 104 7.36 9.34 -9.35
N VAL A 105 7.60 10.46 -8.70
CA VAL A 105 7.87 10.53 -7.26
C VAL A 105 7.04 11.63 -6.62
N THR A 106 6.59 11.40 -5.38
CA THR A 106 5.98 12.43 -4.53
C THR A 106 6.92 12.76 -3.38
N THR A 107 7.29 14.02 -3.25
CA THR A 107 8.18 14.49 -2.18
C THR A 107 7.45 14.54 -0.84
N THR A 108 8.19 14.60 0.25
CA THR A 108 7.64 14.66 1.61
C THR A 108 6.75 15.88 1.86
N TYR A 109 6.87 16.91 1.04
CA TYR A 109 6.03 18.11 1.09
C TYR A 109 4.97 18.17 -0.02
N GLY A 110 4.74 17.03 -0.71
CA GLY A 110 3.63 16.86 -1.64
C GLY A 110 3.89 17.37 -3.07
N LYS A 111 5.09 17.86 -3.40
CA LYS A 111 5.45 18.04 -4.82
C LYS A 111 5.50 16.70 -5.52
N THR A 112 4.97 16.62 -6.73
CA THR A 112 5.05 15.44 -7.56
C THR A 112 5.81 15.74 -8.83
N LEU A 113 6.72 14.87 -9.23
CA LEU A 113 7.64 15.05 -10.33
C LEU A 113 7.51 13.88 -11.30
N ALA A 114 7.49 14.19 -12.62
CA ALA A 114 7.74 13.23 -13.67
C ALA A 114 9.19 13.37 -14.14
N ILE A 115 9.90 12.27 -14.20
CA ILE A 115 11.33 12.21 -14.46
C ILE A 115 11.56 11.25 -15.63
N ASP A 116 12.16 11.70 -16.68
CA ASP A 116 12.57 10.85 -17.79
C ASP A 116 13.51 9.76 -17.29
N ALA A 117 13.19 8.50 -17.57
CA ALA A 117 13.95 7.38 -17.08
C ALA A 117 15.25 7.15 -17.86
N ASP A 118 15.40 7.76 -19.03
CA ASP A 118 16.60 7.60 -19.87
C ASP A 118 17.68 8.62 -19.55
N ASP A 119 17.32 9.90 -19.36
CA ASP A 119 18.31 10.95 -19.14
C ASP A 119 18.21 11.62 -17.77
N GLY A 120 17.14 11.34 -16.99
CA GLY A 120 16.92 11.91 -15.66
C GLY A 120 16.39 13.34 -15.67
N SER A 121 16.00 13.87 -16.84
CA SER A 121 15.41 15.21 -16.93
C SER A 121 14.04 15.25 -16.28
N ILE A 122 13.69 16.38 -15.65
CA ILE A 122 12.37 16.55 -15.04
C ILE A 122 11.42 17.09 -16.11
N LEU A 123 10.50 16.23 -16.55
CA LEU A 123 9.52 16.52 -17.60
C LEU A 123 8.46 17.51 -17.15
N TRP A 124 7.94 17.34 -15.92
CA TRP A 124 7.03 18.29 -15.29
C TRP A 124 7.10 18.25 -13.77
N ARG A 125 6.55 19.28 -13.14
CA ARG A 125 6.47 19.45 -11.68
C ARG A 125 5.07 19.91 -11.30
N TYR A 126 4.48 19.22 -10.35
CA TYR A 126 3.30 19.68 -9.63
C TYR A 126 3.71 20.19 -8.25
N THR A 127 3.23 21.37 -7.86
CA THR A 127 3.39 21.92 -6.49
C THR A 127 2.02 22.15 -5.89
N PRO A 128 1.69 21.55 -4.73
CA PRO A 128 0.38 21.72 -4.13
C PRO A 128 0.16 23.16 -3.65
N PRO A 129 -1.08 23.68 -3.72
CA PRO A 129 -1.42 24.99 -3.16
C PRO A 129 -1.07 25.06 -1.67
N GLY A 130 -0.47 26.17 -1.23
CA GLY A 130 -0.08 26.37 0.16
C GLY A 130 1.24 25.71 0.57
N TYR A 131 1.99 25.14 -0.36
CA TYR A 131 3.27 24.45 -0.15
C TYR A 131 4.20 25.17 0.85
N ASP A 132 4.38 26.48 0.69
CA ASP A 132 5.28 27.29 1.51
C ASP A 132 4.88 27.35 2.99
N SER A 133 3.64 27.04 3.33
CA SER A 133 3.16 27.05 4.71
C SER A 133 3.58 25.83 5.53
N TRP A 134 4.02 24.75 4.88
CA TRP A 134 4.46 23.52 5.57
C TRP A 134 5.82 23.00 5.11
N ALA A 135 6.38 23.49 4.02
CA ALA A 135 7.71 23.08 3.57
C ALA A 135 8.77 23.37 4.66
N GLY A 136 9.64 22.37 4.93
CA GLY A 136 10.63 22.46 6.00
C GLY A 136 10.08 22.27 7.43
N THR A 137 8.79 21.93 7.60
CA THR A 137 8.18 21.67 8.91
C THR A 137 7.97 20.17 9.17
N TYR A 138 7.44 19.82 10.34
CA TYR A 138 7.07 18.44 10.71
C TYR A 138 5.91 17.89 9.87
N ARG A 139 5.15 18.73 9.17
CA ARG A 139 4.04 18.29 8.32
C ARG A 139 4.59 17.68 7.04
N ILE A 140 4.60 16.36 6.99
CA ILE A 140 5.19 15.56 5.91
C ILE A 140 4.23 14.47 5.44
N THR A 141 4.44 13.96 4.24
CA THR A 141 3.89 12.68 3.76
C THR A 141 5.03 11.74 3.42
N THR A 142 4.80 10.44 3.56
CA THR A 142 5.69 9.36 3.11
C THR A 142 4.95 8.42 2.16
N ALA A 143 3.84 8.88 1.59
CA ALA A 143 3.01 8.13 0.69
C ALA A 143 3.66 8.00 -0.70
N THR A 144 3.79 6.77 -1.18
CA THR A 144 4.10 6.48 -2.58
C THR A 144 2.86 6.75 -3.43
N PRO A 145 2.99 7.43 -4.58
CA PRO A 145 1.88 7.60 -5.51
C PRO A 145 1.44 6.27 -6.14
N VAL A 146 0.27 6.26 -6.79
CA VAL A 146 -0.22 5.13 -7.57
C VAL A 146 -0.71 5.60 -8.92
N ALA A 147 -0.42 4.85 -10.00
CA ALA A 147 -0.97 5.09 -11.33
C ALA A 147 -2.30 4.34 -11.52
N ASP A 148 -3.17 4.86 -12.38
CA ASP A 148 -4.33 4.13 -12.86
C ASP A 148 -3.93 3.07 -13.92
N PRO A 149 -4.76 2.05 -14.13
CA PRO A 149 -4.45 1.01 -15.12
C PRO A 149 -4.42 1.51 -16.57
N ASP A 150 -5.13 2.61 -16.85
CA ASP A 150 -5.18 3.22 -18.18
C ASP A 150 -3.95 4.10 -18.46
N ARG A 151 -3.08 4.32 -17.43
CA ARG A 151 -1.80 5.02 -17.55
C ARG A 151 -1.93 6.50 -17.91
N HIS A 152 -3.12 7.08 -17.66
CA HIS A 152 -3.43 8.48 -17.95
C HIS A 152 -3.25 9.36 -16.72
N TYR A 153 -3.40 8.79 -15.52
CA TYR A 153 -3.39 9.53 -14.27
C TYR A 153 -2.53 8.87 -13.21
N ILE A 154 -1.97 9.71 -12.34
CA ILE A 154 -1.39 9.29 -11.08
C ILE A 154 -2.14 9.95 -9.92
N TYR A 155 -2.17 9.26 -8.79
CA TYR A 155 -2.76 9.77 -7.56
C TYR A 155 -1.65 9.99 -6.56
N ALA A 156 -1.60 11.18 -5.95
CA ALA A 156 -0.55 11.59 -5.04
C ALA A 156 -1.15 12.23 -3.78
N ALA A 157 -0.46 12.11 -2.65
CA ALA A 157 -0.87 12.65 -1.36
C ALA A 157 0.00 13.83 -0.92
N GLY A 158 -0.58 14.75 -0.16
CA GLY A 158 0.14 15.89 0.40
C GLY A 158 -0.02 16.03 1.91
N PRO A 159 0.87 16.79 2.57
CA PRO A 159 0.79 17.07 4.02
C PRO A 159 -0.40 17.95 4.40
N ASP A 160 -1.10 18.49 3.44
CA ASP A 160 -2.36 19.21 3.63
C ASP A 160 -3.58 18.28 3.82
N GLY A 161 -3.34 16.95 3.79
CA GLY A 161 -4.37 15.94 3.97
C GLY A 161 -5.20 15.66 2.71
N TYR A 162 -4.73 16.11 1.55
CA TYR A 162 -5.40 15.88 0.27
C TYR A 162 -4.77 14.74 -0.52
N VAL A 163 -5.62 13.96 -1.17
CA VAL A 163 -5.28 13.11 -2.30
C VAL A 163 -5.65 13.84 -3.58
N ARG A 164 -4.79 13.76 -4.59
CA ARG A 164 -4.93 14.46 -5.87
C ARG A 164 -4.78 13.51 -7.02
N LYS A 165 -5.60 13.70 -8.06
CA LYS A 165 -5.45 13.06 -9.36
C LYS A 165 -4.70 14.02 -10.26
N LEU A 166 -3.55 13.59 -10.79
CA LEU A 166 -2.70 14.36 -11.68
C LEU A 166 -2.66 13.70 -13.05
N ASP A 167 -2.73 14.50 -14.10
CA ASP A 167 -2.57 14.01 -15.47
C ASP A 167 -1.11 13.60 -15.72
N VAL A 168 -0.89 12.44 -16.32
CA VAL A 168 0.45 11.93 -16.66
C VAL A 168 1.13 12.82 -17.69
N ALA A 169 0.37 13.41 -18.61
CA ALA A 169 0.92 14.17 -19.73
C ALA A 169 1.59 15.50 -19.33
N ASP A 170 1.10 16.17 -18.27
CA ASP A 170 1.58 17.51 -17.90
C ASP A 170 1.55 17.83 -16.40
N GLY A 171 1.04 16.89 -15.57
CA GLY A 171 1.00 17.04 -14.13
C GLY A 171 -0.10 17.95 -13.59
N HIS A 172 -1.04 18.43 -14.41
CA HIS A 172 -2.13 19.25 -13.89
C HIS A 172 -3.07 18.45 -12.98
N ALA A 173 -3.60 19.10 -11.95
CA ALA A 173 -4.51 18.46 -11.02
C ALA A 173 -5.93 18.45 -11.60
N VAL A 174 -6.48 17.24 -11.80
CA VAL A 174 -7.85 17.01 -12.29
C VAL A 174 -8.84 17.19 -11.15
N TRP A 175 -8.54 16.62 -9.98
CA TRP A 175 -9.31 16.82 -8.76
C TRP A 175 -8.41 16.74 -7.51
N SER A 176 -8.91 17.26 -6.39
CA SER A 176 -8.25 17.24 -5.09
C SER A 176 -9.28 17.03 -4.00
N THR A 177 -9.11 16.02 -3.15
CA THR A 177 -10.06 15.66 -2.11
C THR A 177 -9.37 15.47 -0.77
N ALA A 178 -9.88 16.13 0.28
CA ALA A 178 -9.39 15.97 1.65
C ALA A 178 -9.87 14.65 2.25
N ILE A 179 -8.96 13.92 2.92
CA ILE A 179 -9.27 12.68 3.63
C ILE A 179 -9.03 12.79 5.15
N THR A 180 -8.74 13.97 5.62
CA THR A 180 -8.69 14.34 7.04
C THR A 180 -9.22 15.75 7.25
N ARG A 181 -9.86 15.99 8.41
CA ARG A 181 -10.28 17.32 8.84
C ARG A 181 -9.20 18.03 9.67
N LEU A 182 -8.14 17.30 10.04
CA LEU A 182 -7.10 17.83 10.93
C LEU A 182 -5.68 17.50 10.39
N PRO A 183 -5.30 18.01 9.20
CA PRO A 183 -4.03 17.64 8.55
C PRO A 183 -2.78 18.06 9.32
N GLN A 184 -2.89 18.90 10.35
CA GLN A 184 -1.81 19.24 11.27
C GLN A 184 -1.60 18.17 12.37
N ARG A 185 -2.45 17.17 12.46
CA ARG A 185 -2.37 16.03 13.38
C ARG A 185 -2.36 14.70 12.65
N GLU A 186 -3.13 14.59 11.58
CA GLU A 186 -3.28 13.39 10.80
C GLU A 186 -2.45 13.45 9.54
N LYS A 187 -1.56 12.48 9.38
CA LYS A 187 -0.61 12.32 8.29
C LYS A 187 -1.11 11.25 7.31
N ILE A 188 -1.02 11.50 6.02
CA ILE A 188 -1.09 10.42 5.02
C ILE A 188 0.31 9.81 4.95
N ALA A 189 0.52 8.71 5.69
CA ALA A 189 1.84 8.10 5.88
C ALA A 189 2.13 6.99 4.89
N SER A 190 1.09 6.24 4.50
CA SER A 190 1.20 5.00 3.75
C SER A 190 0.95 5.20 2.26
N PRO A 191 1.49 4.32 1.40
CA PRO A 191 1.26 4.34 -0.04
C PRO A 191 -0.22 4.30 -0.41
N LEU A 192 -0.61 5.07 -1.41
CA LEU A 192 -1.94 4.98 -1.99
C LEU A 192 -2.11 3.65 -2.72
N ASN A 193 -3.33 3.09 -2.71
CA ASN A 193 -3.68 1.95 -3.55
C ASN A 193 -4.81 2.33 -4.52
N TRP A 194 -4.90 1.62 -5.62
CA TRP A 194 -5.96 1.76 -6.61
C TRP A 194 -6.53 0.38 -6.95
N PHE A 195 -7.84 0.23 -6.86
CA PHE A 195 -8.51 -1.01 -7.21
C PHE A 195 -9.93 -0.77 -7.73
N ARG A 196 -10.26 -1.30 -8.89
CA ARG A 196 -11.59 -1.26 -9.52
C ARG A 196 -12.23 0.14 -9.49
N GLY A 197 -11.49 1.17 -9.95
CA GLY A 197 -12.00 2.55 -10.02
C GLY A 197 -12.02 3.30 -8.68
N ARG A 198 -11.38 2.78 -7.65
CA ARG A 198 -11.29 3.40 -6.32
C ARG A 198 -9.85 3.67 -5.92
N VAL A 199 -9.61 4.84 -5.35
CA VAL A 199 -8.35 5.15 -4.67
C VAL A 199 -8.55 4.92 -3.18
N ILE A 200 -7.63 4.19 -2.57
CA ILE A 200 -7.65 3.84 -1.15
C ILE A 200 -6.48 4.55 -0.48
N ALA A 201 -6.79 5.34 0.55
CA ALA A 201 -5.79 6.08 1.32
C ALA A 201 -6.01 5.87 2.82
N THR A 202 -4.91 5.91 3.59
CA THR A 202 -4.96 5.74 5.04
C THR A 202 -4.27 6.88 5.75
N THR A 203 -4.67 7.14 7.00
CA THR A 203 -4.08 8.18 7.85
C THR A 203 -3.49 7.61 9.14
N GLY A 204 -2.59 8.37 9.73
CA GLY A 204 -2.03 8.12 11.06
C GLY A 204 -1.52 9.43 11.67
N GLY A 205 -0.81 9.33 12.80
CA GLY A 205 -0.19 10.47 13.46
C GLY A 205 1.12 10.92 12.82
N TYR A 206 1.61 12.08 13.22
CA TYR A 206 2.99 12.49 13.00
C TYR A 206 3.88 11.93 14.11
N ILE A 207 5.20 11.88 13.88
CA ILE A 207 6.16 11.48 14.90
C ILE A 207 5.96 12.30 16.20
N GLY A 208 5.94 11.59 17.32
CA GLY A 208 5.65 12.17 18.64
C GLY A 208 4.18 12.18 19.03
N ASP A 209 3.32 11.56 18.24
CA ASP A 209 1.94 11.12 18.53
C ASP A 209 1.08 12.17 19.28
N ARG A 210 1.09 13.41 18.77
CA ARG A 210 0.32 14.50 19.37
C ARG A 210 -1.17 14.37 19.06
N PRO A 211 -1.99 14.08 20.08
CA PRO A 211 -3.43 13.96 19.89
C PRO A 211 -4.08 15.32 19.51
N PRO A 212 -5.33 15.32 18.97
CA PRO A 212 -6.08 14.14 18.55
C PRO A 212 -5.71 13.71 17.13
N TYR A 213 -5.64 12.40 16.89
CA TYR A 213 -5.53 11.79 15.56
C TYR A 213 -6.06 10.36 15.59
N GLN A 214 -6.32 9.75 14.43
CA GLN A 214 -6.59 8.31 14.31
C GLN A 214 -6.32 7.80 12.90
N GLY A 215 -6.40 6.49 12.72
CA GLY A 215 -6.38 5.85 11.41
C GLY A 215 -7.73 5.98 10.70
N HIS A 216 -7.72 6.50 9.47
CA HIS A 216 -8.84 6.43 8.55
C HIS A 216 -8.49 5.50 7.39
N VAL A 217 -9.47 4.76 6.88
CA VAL A 217 -9.44 4.15 5.54
C VAL A 217 -10.44 4.92 4.69
N ALA A 218 -9.93 5.77 3.80
CA ALA A 218 -10.72 6.61 2.91
C ALA A 218 -10.81 5.97 1.53
N ILE A 219 -12.04 5.84 1.01
CA ILE A 219 -12.34 5.33 -0.33
C ILE A 219 -12.82 6.49 -1.20
N LEU A 220 -12.06 6.78 -2.26
CA LEU A 220 -12.38 7.84 -3.20
C LEU A 220 -12.75 7.23 -4.56
N ASP A 221 -13.72 7.83 -5.25
CA ASP A 221 -13.96 7.54 -6.66
C ASP A 221 -12.77 8.06 -7.50
N ALA A 222 -12.15 7.19 -8.26
CA ALA A 222 -11.00 7.54 -9.08
C ALA A 222 -11.35 8.48 -10.25
N ALA A 223 -12.61 8.50 -10.67
CA ALA A 223 -13.04 9.36 -11.79
C ALA A 223 -13.11 10.82 -11.39
N ASP A 224 -13.84 11.16 -10.32
CA ASP A 224 -14.19 12.53 -9.95
C ASP A 224 -13.69 12.97 -8.55
N GLY A 225 -13.05 12.06 -7.79
CA GLY A 225 -12.51 12.34 -6.47
C GLY A 225 -13.57 12.39 -5.35
N THR A 226 -14.81 11.97 -5.62
CA THR A 226 -15.83 11.88 -4.57
C THR A 226 -15.35 10.98 -3.44
N LEU A 227 -15.37 11.47 -2.20
CA LEU A 227 -15.12 10.67 -1.01
C LEU A 227 -16.34 9.78 -0.76
N LEU A 228 -16.23 8.51 -1.16
CA LEU A 228 -17.34 7.55 -1.13
C LEU A 228 -17.62 7.05 0.29
N HIS A 229 -16.55 6.78 1.05
CA HIS A 229 -16.66 6.23 2.39
C HIS A 229 -15.39 6.48 3.20
N VAL A 230 -15.53 6.53 4.53
CA VAL A 230 -14.41 6.54 5.49
C VAL A 230 -14.72 5.57 6.62
N TRP A 231 -13.85 4.60 6.82
CA TRP A 231 -13.83 3.77 8.02
C TRP A 231 -12.82 4.35 9.01
N ASN A 232 -13.19 4.41 10.29
CA ASN A 232 -12.38 5.00 11.36
C ASN A 232 -11.87 3.91 12.31
N SER A 233 -10.59 3.94 12.69
CA SER A 233 -10.00 2.96 13.61
C SER A 233 -10.52 3.10 15.05
N LEU A 234 -10.86 4.33 15.43
CA LEU A 234 -11.57 4.67 16.65
C LEU A 234 -12.91 5.31 16.29
N CYS A 235 -13.95 5.06 17.07
CA CYS A 235 -15.32 5.43 16.71
C CYS A 235 -15.76 4.79 15.38
N SER A 236 -15.46 3.49 15.15
CA SER A 236 -15.75 2.81 13.89
C SER A 236 -17.25 2.60 13.62
N ASP A 237 -18.10 2.89 14.58
CA ASP A 237 -19.55 3.04 14.43
C ASP A 237 -19.96 4.31 13.64
N ARG A 238 -19.02 5.26 13.44
CA ARG A 238 -19.18 6.47 12.63
C ARG A 238 -18.42 6.29 11.32
N GLN A 239 -19.17 6.17 10.22
CA GLN A 239 -18.63 5.81 8.90
C GLN A 239 -18.55 7.01 7.96
N GLU A 240 -18.10 8.14 8.46
CA GLU A 240 -17.94 9.40 7.74
C GLU A 240 -16.57 10.01 8.06
N LEU A 241 -16.15 11.00 7.30
CA LEU A 241 -14.98 11.78 7.63
C LEU A 241 -15.27 12.65 8.87
N ILE A 242 -14.73 12.23 10.00
CA ILE A 242 -14.92 12.91 11.28
C ILE A 242 -13.74 13.84 11.62
N ASP A 243 -13.98 14.81 12.51
CA ASP A 243 -12.91 15.46 13.23
C ASP A 243 -12.42 14.49 14.32
N PRO A 244 -11.14 14.11 14.37
CA PRO A 244 -10.63 13.17 15.37
C PRO A 244 -10.85 13.67 16.81
N ALA A 245 -10.92 14.99 17.05
CA ALA A 245 -11.27 15.54 18.35
C ALA A 245 -12.69 15.22 18.82
N SER A 246 -13.57 14.76 17.92
CA SER A 246 -14.94 14.37 18.27
C SER A 246 -15.06 12.93 18.78
N CYS A 247 -13.98 12.14 18.76
CA CYS A 247 -13.89 10.85 19.42
C CYS A 247 -13.38 11.01 20.86
N SER A 248 -13.78 10.12 21.75
CA SER A 248 -13.30 10.11 23.15
C SER A 248 -11.87 9.57 23.28
N ALA A 249 -11.32 9.01 22.22
CA ALA A 249 -10.01 8.38 22.17
C ALA A 249 -9.18 8.94 21.00
N SER A 250 -7.88 8.77 21.07
CA SER A 250 -6.89 9.13 20.05
C SER A 250 -5.94 7.96 19.83
N ASP A 251 -5.09 8.05 18.85
CA ASP A 251 -4.07 7.08 18.42
C ASP A 251 -4.61 6.06 17.38
N SER A 252 -4.22 4.79 17.41
CA SER A 252 -4.71 3.75 16.48
C SER A 252 -4.48 4.11 14.99
N ALA A 253 -3.27 4.61 14.67
CA ALA A 253 -2.85 4.99 13.33
C ALA A 253 -2.87 3.81 12.33
N ILE A 254 -3.19 4.06 11.08
CA ILE A 254 -2.99 3.11 9.96
C ILE A 254 -1.82 3.63 9.14
N TRP A 255 -0.60 3.30 9.56
CA TRP A 255 0.63 3.87 9.03
C TRP A 255 1.65 2.86 8.51
N GLY A 256 1.33 1.58 8.64
CA GLY A 256 2.18 0.48 8.17
C GLY A 256 2.64 0.68 6.73
N ARG A 257 3.87 0.26 6.44
CA ARG A 257 4.60 0.66 5.23
C ARG A 257 3.95 0.26 3.90
N ALA A 258 3.13 -0.79 3.86
CA ALA A 258 2.39 -1.16 2.66
C ALA A 258 1.03 -0.42 2.52
N GLY A 259 0.56 0.23 3.58
CA GLY A 259 -0.76 0.85 3.63
C GLY A 259 -1.88 -0.18 3.55
N ALA A 260 -2.94 0.15 2.84
CA ALA A 260 -4.02 -0.77 2.56
C ALA A 260 -3.57 -1.86 1.57
N VAL A 261 -3.70 -3.11 1.98
CA VAL A 261 -3.43 -4.31 1.19
C VAL A 261 -4.76 -4.83 0.66
N VAL A 262 -4.87 -5.13 -0.63
CA VAL A 262 -6.14 -5.56 -1.25
C VAL A 262 -6.01 -6.98 -1.75
N ASP A 263 -6.94 -7.86 -1.35
CA ASP A 263 -7.07 -9.15 -2.00
C ASP A 263 -7.54 -8.96 -3.45
N SER A 264 -6.72 -9.37 -4.40
CA SER A 264 -6.98 -9.15 -5.83
C SER A 264 -8.23 -9.87 -6.34
N THR A 265 -8.67 -10.92 -5.65
CA THR A 265 -9.82 -11.75 -6.03
C THR A 265 -11.12 -11.16 -5.53
N THR A 266 -11.21 -10.87 -4.23
CA THR A 266 -12.43 -10.38 -3.58
C THR A 266 -12.52 -8.86 -3.62
N GLY A 267 -11.39 -8.18 -3.52
CA GLY A 267 -11.28 -6.74 -3.35
C GLY A 267 -11.29 -6.30 -1.89
N ASP A 268 -11.32 -7.24 -0.95
CA ASP A 268 -11.32 -6.94 0.47
C ASP A 268 -10.02 -6.25 0.89
N ILE A 269 -10.15 -5.31 1.81
CA ILE A 269 -9.07 -4.40 2.21
C ILE A 269 -8.54 -4.84 3.57
N PHE A 270 -7.25 -5.16 3.63
CA PHE A 270 -6.56 -5.49 4.88
C PHE A 270 -5.74 -4.30 5.35
N VAL A 271 -5.88 -3.96 6.63
CA VAL A 271 -5.09 -2.92 7.32
C VAL A 271 -4.68 -3.40 8.71
N ALA A 272 -3.65 -2.78 9.26
CA ALA A 272 -3.30 -2.93 10.66
C ALA A 272 -3.27 -1.55 11.34
N THR A 273 -3.73 -1.50 12.57
CA THR A 273 -3.76 -0.30 13.39
C THR A 273 -2.62 -0.31 14.42
N GLY A 274 -2.08 0.85 14.71
CA GLY A 274 -1.09 1.05 15.77
C GLY A 274 -1.70 1.05 17.16
N ASN A 275 -0.84 1.35 18.14
CA ASN A 275 -1.23 1.48 19.53
C ASN A 275 -2.43 2.41 19.70
N GLY A 276 -3.23 2.11 20.70
CA GLY A 276 -4.46 2.85 20.99
C GLY A 276 -5.49 1.98 21.70
N PRO A 277 -6.56 2.57 22.20
CA PRO A 277 -7.56 1.83 22.94
C PRO A 277 -8.24 0.77 22.07
N TRP A 278 -8.39 -0.42 22.64
CA TRP A 278 -9.11 -1.52 22.04
C TRP A 278 -10.28 -1.94 22.94
N ASN A 279 -11.50 -2.04 22.40
CA ASN A 279 -12.65 -2.55 23.13
C ASN A 279 -13.40 -3.66 22.37
N GLY A 280 -12.92 -4.05 21.18
CA GLY A 280 -13.52 -5.10 20.36
C GLY A 280 -14.91 -4.77 19.80
N ARG A 281 -15.27 -3.49 19.71
CA ARG A 281 -16.57 -3.04 19.21
C ARG A 281 -16.44 -1.85 18.26
N ASP A 282 -15.89 -0.74 18.73
CA ASP A 282 -15.78 0.53 17.99
C ASP A 282 -14.41 1.20 18.10
N ASN A 283 -13.50 0.66 18.91
CA ASN A 283 -12.11 1.06 19.05
C ASN A 283 -11.20 -0.13 18.80
N TRP A 284 -10.32 0.01 17.79
CA TRP A 284 -9.51 -1.07 17.21
C TRP A 284 -8.01 -0.75 17.23
N GLY A 285 -7.47 -0.35 18.39
CA GLY A 285 -6.02 -0.24 18.58
C GLY A 285 -5.34 -1.62 18.49
N ASP A 286 -4.13 -1.69 17.95
CA ASP A 286 -3.32 -2.91 17.79
C ASP A 286 -4.09 -4.10 17.18
N ALA A 287 -4.80 -3.85 16.10
CA ALA A 287 -5.61 -4.85 15.41
C ALA A 287 -5.21 -5.02 13.94
N THR A 288 -5.36 -6.22 13.42
CA THR A 288 -5.40 -6.52 11.99
C THR A 288 -6.85 -6.66 11.58
N LEU A 289 -7.25 -5.97 10.52
CA LEU A 289 -8.64 -5.84 10.11
C LEU A 289 -8.80 -6.16 8.64
N GLU A 290 -9.90 -6.82 8.30
CA GLU A 290 -10.40 -7.00 6.95
C GLU A 290 -11.68 -6.18 6.78
N LEU A 291 -11.71 -5.33 5.79
CA LEU A 291 -12.85 -4.50 5.44
C LEU A 291 -13.38 -4.90 4.06
N SER A 292 -14.68 -4.72 3.85
CA SER A 292 -15.27 -4.87 2.51
C SER A 292 -14.62 -3.94 1.49
N PRO A 293 -14.73 -4.21 0.16
CA PRO A 293 -14.07 -3.41 -0.88
C PRO A 293 -14.46 -1.93 -0.91
N ASP A 294 -15.54 -1.57 -0.27
CA ASP A 294 -16.02 -0.19 -0.09
C ASP A 294 -15.77 0.35 1.32
N ALA A 295 -15.10 -0.44 2.18
CA ALA A 295 -14.83 -0.15 3.59
C ALA A 295 -16.07 0.12 4.46
N THR A 296 -17.28 -0.26 4.00
CA THR A 296 -18.53 -0.04 4.76
C THR A 296 -18.76 -1.10 5.85
N ARG A 297 -18.05 -2.23 5.78
CA ARG A 297 -18.20 -3.32 6.74
C ARG A 297 -16.83 -3.89 7.12
N MET A 298 -16.66 -4.20 8.39
CA MET A 298 -15.59 -5.07 8.86
C MET A 298 -16.02 -6.51 8.61
N LEU A 299 -15.16 -7.28 7.94
CA LEU A 299 -15.39 -8.68 7.57
C LEU A 299 -14.65 -9.64 8.50
N GLY A 300 -13.50 -9.21 9.01
CA GLY A 300 -12.69 -10.00 9.92
C GLY A 300 -11.80 -9.10 10.78
N ASN A 301 -11.37 -9.63 11.93
CA ASN A 301 -10.48 -8.90 12.82
C ASN A 301 -9.61 -9.86 13.63
N TYR A 302 -8.44 -9.39 14.01
CA TYR A 302 -7.53 -10.05 14.91
C TYR A 302 -6.83 -9.02 15.80
N THR A 303 -6.66 -9.35 17.08
CA THR A 303 -5.90 -8.55 18.04
C THR A 303 -5.03 -9.49 18.90
N PRO A 304 -3.75 -9.16 19.14
CA PRO A 304 -2.89 -9.97 20.01
C PRO A 304 -3.44 -10.10 21.42
N ALA A 305 -3.18 -11.23 22.08
CA ALA A 305 -3.63 -11.46 23.45
C ALA A 305 -3.06 -10.43 24.45
N ASN A 306 -1.90 -9.84 24.14
CA ASN A 306 -1.20 -8.83 24.94
C ASN A 306 -1.39 -7.40 24.46
N THR A 307 -2.52 -7.07 23.80
CA THR A 307 -2.77 -5.73 23.23
C THR A 307 -2.62 -4.60 24.26
N ASP A 308 -3.04 -4.82 25.52
CA ASP A 308 -2.90 -3.81 26.60
C ASP A 308 -1.42 -3.49 26.92
N GLU A 309 -0.52 -4.47 26.71
CA GLU A 309 0.92 -4.26 26.84
C GLU A 309 1.47 -3.51 25.63
N LEU A 310 1.03 -3.87 24.42
CA LEU A 310 1.44 -3.20 23.18
C LEU A 310 1.10 -1.71 23.24
N ASP A 311 -0.15 -1.39 23.59
CA ASP A 311 -0.61 0.00 23.74
C ASP A 311 0.21 0.76 24.79
N ARG A 312 0.43 0.18 25.98
CA ARG A 312 1.18 0.81 27.05
C ARG A 312 2.66 1.06 26.75
N THR A 313 3.27 0.25 25.87
CA THR A 313 4.70 0.31 25.56
C THR A 313 5.01 0.91 24.18
N ASP A 314 4.00 1.45 23.49
CA ASP A 314 4.13 1.94 22.12
C ASP A 314 4.71 0.88 21.16
N ALA A 315 4.26 -0.37 21.32
CA ALA A 315 4.74 -1.50 20.54
C ALA A 315 3.79 -1.85 19.38
N ASP A 316 3.41 -0.83 18.62
CA ASP A 316 2.45 -0.91 17.50
C ASP A 316 2.46 -2.23 16.72
N LEU A 317 1.32 -2.90 16.68
CA LEU A 317 1.09 -3.96 15.71
C LEU A 317 1.07 -3.39 14.28
N GLY A 318 0.51 -2.19 14.12
CA GLY A 318 0.35 -1.49 12.85
C GLY A 318 1.60 -0.80 12.31
N SER A 319 2.79 -1.03 12.88
CA SER A 319 4.05 -0.52 12.32
C SER A 319 4.37 -1.11 10.95
N THR A 320 3.78 -2.26 10.62
CA THR A 320 3.76 -2.84 9.28
C THR A 320 2.34 -3.23 8.88
N SER A 321 2.12 -3.48 7.60
CA SER A 321 0.81 -3.88 7.08
C SER A 321 0.67 -5.41 7.07
N PRO A 322 -0.56 -5.94 7.02
CA PRO A 322 -0.80 -7.36 6.83
C PRO A 322 -0.19 -7.90 5.55
N VAL A 323 0.24 -9.15 5.54
CA VAL A 323 0.88 -9.82 4.41
C VAL A 323 0.03 -11.02 4.01
N LEU A 324 -0.52 -11.00 2.80
CA LEU A 324 -1.33 -12.10 2.26
C LEU A 324 -0.42 -13.19 1.69
N LEU A 325 -0.43 -14.37 2.33
CA LEU A 325 0.43 -15.51 1.93
C LEU A 325 -0.27 -16.49 0.99
N GLY A 326 -1.57 -16.25 0.70
CA GLY A 326 -2.41 -17.20 -0.02
C GLY A 326 -2.99 -18.28 0.88
N GLY A 327 -3.97 -19.06 0.36
CA GLY A 327 -4.59 -20.16 1.11
C GLY A 327 -5.32 -19.74 2.41
N GLY A 328 -5.75 -18.49 2.51
CA GLY A 328 -6.38 -17.94 3.70
C GLY A 328 -5.41 -17.70 4.87
N LEU A 329 -4.12 -17.56 4.59
CA LEU A 329 -3.10 -17.26 5.57
C LEU A 329 -2.65 -15.79 5.47
N VAL A 330 -2.58 -15.14 6.63
CA VAL A 330 -2.12 -13.75 6.79
C VAL A 330 -0.99 -13.72 7.81
N ALA A 331 0.09 -13.01 7.49
CA ALA A 331 1.15 -12.73 8.46
C ALA A 331 1.07 -11.25 8.89
N GLN A 332 1.24 -10.99 10.20
CA GLN A 332 1.25 -9.65 10.78
C GLN A 332 2.47 -9.47 11.67
N GLY A 333 3.32 -8.54 11.31
CA GLY A 333 4.46 -8.09 12.12
C GLY A 333 4.08 -6.97 13.10
N GLY A 334 5.06 -6.48 13.87
CA GLY A 334 4.87 -5.35 14.79
C GLY A 334 6.18 -4.86 15.40
N LYS A 335 6.14 -3.77 16.16
CA LYS A 335 7.28 -3.25 16.94
C LYS A 335 7.72 -4.19 18.07
N ASP A 336 6.92 -5.17 18.44
CA ASP A 336 7.28 -6.13 19.48
C ASP A 336 8.25 -7.24 19.04
N GLY A 337 8.84 -7.11 17.86
CA GLY A 337 9.82 -8.06 17.34
C GLY A 337 9.25 -9.41 16.91
N LYS A 338 7.95 -9.49 16.67
CA LYS A 338 7.23 -10.72 16.32
C LYS A 338 6.51 -10.61 14.99
N ILE A 339 6.42 -11.75 14.30
CA ILE A 339 5.55 -11.95 13.14
C ILE A 339 4.57 -13.07 13.50
N ARG A 340 3.29 -12.77 13.45
CA ARG A 340 2.19 -13.67 13.78
C ARG A 340 1.59 -14.21 12.48
N LEU A 341 1.50 -15.54 12.38
CA LEU A 341 0.83 -16.22 11.29
C LEU A 341 -0.60 -16.56 11.72
N LEU A 342 -1.57 -16.15 10.94
CA LEU A 342 -2.98 -16.26 11.20
C LEU A 342 -3.65 -17.10 10.11
N ARG A 343 -4.60 -17.97 10.51
CA ARG A 343 -5.58 -18.54 9.59
C ARG A 343 -6.77 -17.61 9.53
N TRP A 344 -6.86 -16.84 8.45
CA TRP A 344 -7.80 -15.73 8.41
C TRP A 344 -9.27 -16.17 8.46
N THR A 345 -9.62 -17.32 7.89
CA THR A 345 -10.97 -17.90 7.99
C THR A 345 -11.44 -18.19 9.44
N GLN A 346 -10.54 -18.13 10.42
CA GLN A 346 -10.88 -18.21 11.85
C GLN A 346 -11.05 -16.83 12.51
N MET A 347 -10.84 -15.76 11.74
CA MET A 347 -10.93 -14.37 12.18
C MET A 347 -12.15 -13.66 11.57
N ASP A 348 -13.03 -14.43 10.87
CA ASP A 348 -14.20 -13.90 10.19
C ASP A 348 -15.23 -13.31 11.15
N GLY A 349 -15.86 -12.23 10.72
CA GLY A 349 -16.98 -11.58 11.41
C GLY A 349 -16.54 -10.43 12.32
N THR A 350 -17.54 -9.80 12.92
CA THR A 350 -17.37 -8.61 13.77
C THR A 350 -17.14 -8.94 15.25
N ALA A 351 -17.31 -10.22 15.65
CA ALA A 351 -16.98 -10.65 17.00
C ALA A 351 -15.46 -10.51 17.23
N PRO A 352 -15.01 -10.03 18.41
CA PRO A 352 -13.59 -9.86 18.67
C PRO A 352 -12.82 -11.19 18.66
N HIS A 353 -11.72 -11.24 17.89
CA HIS A 353 -10.79 -12.37 17.88
C HIS A 353 -9.47 -11.95 18.52
N LYS A 354 -9.24 -12.39 19.78
CA LYS A 354 -8.05 -12.07 20.55
C LYS A 354 -7.15 -13.30 20.70
N GLY A 355 -5.90 -13.21 20.21
CA GLY A 355 -4.98 -14.35 20.16
C GLY A 355 -5.33 -15.36 19.05
N ARG A 356 -4.97 -16.64 19.24
CA ARG A 356 -5.22 -17.77 18.33
C ARG A 356 -4.32 -17.79 17.08
N GLU A 357 -3.12 -17.27 17.20
CA GLU A 357 -2.10 -17.36 16.16
C GLU A 357 -1.77 -18.84 15.87
N LEU A 358 -1.67 -19.22 14.60
CA LEU A 358 -1.14 -20.52 14.19
C LEU A 358 0.33 -20.68 14.59
N GLN A 359 1.07 -19.57 14.49
CA GLN A 359 2.48 -19.52 14.81
C GLN A 359 2.89 -18.08 15.11
N VAL A 360 3.89 -17.94 15.98
CA VAL A 360 4.62 -16.69 16.18
C VAL A 360 6.09 -16.97 15.90
N VAL A 361 6.71 -16.17 15.05
CA VAL A 361 8.15 -16.19 14.78
C VAL A 361 8.75 -14.82 15.11
N SER A 362 10.04 -14.76 15.36
CA SER A 362 10.74 -13.49 15.53
C SER A 362 10.88 -12.76 14.18
N THR A 363 10.91 -11.44 14.23
CA THR A 363 11.42 -10.61 13.12
C THR A 363 12.89 -10.95 12.84
N PRO A 364 13.50 -10.51 11.72
CA PRO A 364 14.86 -10.92 11.37
C PRO A 364 15.88 -10.75 12.49
N SER A 365 15.86 -9.64 13.23
CA SER A 365 16.78 -9.41 14.37
C SER A 365 16.12 -9.51 15.75
N GLY A 366 14.82 -9.84 15.80
CA GLY A 366 14.04 -9.85 17.04
C GLY A 366 13.67 -8.46 17.55
N THR A 367 13.78 -7.43 16.72
CA THR A 367 13.43 -6.05 17.04
C THR A 367 12.26 -5.55 16.19
N ASP A 368 11.95 -4.26 16.29
CA ASP A 368 10.84 -3.60 15.61
C ASP A 368 10.84 -3.86 14.10
N LEU A 369 9.68 -4.23 13.58
CA LEU A 369 9.45 -4.35 12.13
C LEU A 369 8.63 -3.17 11.62
N PHE A 370 9.28 -2.28 10.86
CA PHE A 370 8.65 -1.11 10.22
C PHE A 370 8.47 -1.27 8.71
N THR A 371 8.92 -2.37 8.15
CA THR A 371 9.01 -2.59 6.71
C THR A 371 7.85 -3.46 6.24
N ALA A 372 7.52 -3.37 4.96
CA ALA A 372 6.59 -4.29 4.31
C ALA A 372 7.34 -5.55 3.87
N PRO A 373 7.03 -6.74 4.39
CA PRO A 373 7.61 -7.98 3.89
C PRO A 373 7.22 -8.24 2.43
N ALA A 374 8.12 -8.88 1.68
CA ALA A 374 7.83 -9.33 0.32
C ALA A 374 7.40 -10.80 0.30
N VAL A 375 6.51 -11.14 -0.64
CA VAL A 375 5.99 -12.51 -0.86
C VAL A 375 6.24 -12.95 -2.28
N LEU A 376 6.91 -14.08 -2.44
CA LEU A 376 7.17 -14.68 -3.76
C LEU A 376 6.46 -16.03 -3.85
N HIS A 377 5.59 -16.17 -4.85
CA HIS A 377 5.00 -17.46 -5.21
C HIS A 377 5.78 -18.08 -6.37
N THR A 378 6.37 -19.26 -6.15
CA THR A 378 7.10 -20.01 -7.19
C THR A 378 6.52 -21.41 -7.29
N GLY A 379 5.81 -21.72 -8.39
CA GLY A 379 5.21 -23.03 -8.59
C GLY A 379 4.36 -23.47 -7.39
N THR A 380 4.88 -24.37 -6.56
CA THR A 380 4.21 -24.88 -5.34
C THR A 380 4.68 -24.23 -4.04
N SER A 381 5.61 -23.29 -4.11
CA SER A 381 6.22 -22.70 -2.91
C SER A 381 5.83 -21.23 -2.72
N THR A 382 5.52 -20.86 -1.49
CA THR A 382 5.36 -19.46 -1.07
C THR A 382 6.52 -19.08 -0.16
N TRP A 383 7.23 -18.03 -0.51
CA TRP A 383 8.30 -17.44 0.28
C TRP A 383 7.86 -16.10 0.87
N MET A 384 8.30 -15.79 2.06
CA MET A 384 8.20 -14.48 2.67
C MET A 384 9.60 -13.98 3.03
N PHE A 385 9.86 -12.71 2.71
CA PHE A 385 11.12 -12.04 3.03
C PHE A 385 10.82 -10.78 3.83
N ALA A 386 11.54 -10.58 4.92
CA ALA A 386 11.44 -9.37 5.72
C ALA A 386 12.83 -8.84 6.05
N ALA A 387 12.93 -7.53 6.21
CA ALA A 387 14.11 -6.85 6.73
C ALA A 387 13.68 -5.90 7.85
N ASP A 388 14.45 -5.85 8.92
CA ASP A 388 14.34 -4.87 9.99
C ASP A 388 15.66 -4.08 10.14
N ASN A 389 15.80 -3.29 11.17
CA ASN A 389 16.99 -2.49 11.38
C ASN A 389 18.27 -3.30 11.59
N GLY A 390 18.17 -4.56 12.01
CA GLY A 390 19.31 -5.41 12.39
C GLY A 390 19.50 -6.65 11.53
N GLY A 391 18.56 -6.99 10.64
CA GLY A 391 18.68 -8.21 9.84
C GLY A 391 17.76 -8.28 8.64
N THR A 392 18.04 -9.26 7.78
CA THR A 392 17.17 -9.69 6.68
C THR A 392 17.02 -11.20 6.73
N ALA A 393 15.81 -11.71 6.51
CA ALA A 393 15.53 -13.14 6.60
C ALA A 393 14.54 -13.59 5.53
N GLY A 394 14.62 -14.87 5.16
CA GLY A 394 13.71 -15.57 4.27
C GLY A 394 13.09 -16.79 4.93
N TRP A 395 11.79 -16.94 4.80
CA TRP A 395 11.01 -18.09 5.22
C TRP A 395 10.31 -18.73 4.04
N ILE A 396 10.08 -20.02 4.12
CA ILE A 396 9.20 -20.73 3.21
C ILE A 396 7.95 -21.16 3.96
N LEU A 397 6.79 -21.02 3.34
CA LEU A 397 5.53 -21.51 3.89
C LEU A 397 5.40 -23.01 3.56
N GLN A 398 5.36 -23.84 4.59
CA GLN A 398 5.18 -25.29 4.49
C GLN A 398 4.21 -25.75 5.58
N GLU A 399 3.18 -26.54 5.22
CA GLU A 399 2.20 -27.07 6.18
C GLU A 399 1.62 -25.99 7.09
N ASP A 400 1.22 -24.85 6.48
CA ASP A 400 0.69 -23.67 7.19
C ASP A 400 1.63 -23.12 8.27
N ARG A 401 2.93 -23.21 8.06
CA ARG A 401 3.96 -22.66 8.95
C ARG A 401 5.06 -21.96 8.17
N LEU A 402 5.53 -20.86 8.72
CA LEU A 402 6.72 -20.16 8.27
C LEU A 402 7.96 -20.92 8.77
N ARG A 403 8.69 -21.56 7.87
CA ARG A 403 9.93 -22.29 8.16
C ARG A 403 11.11 -21.39 7.78
N PRO A 404 11.99 -21.01 8.70
CA PRO A 404 13.15 -20.20 8.39
C PRO A 404 14.08 -20.96 7.42
N ARG A 405 14.59 -20.26 6.44
CA ARG A 405 15.53 -20.81 5.42
C ARG A 405 16.89 -20.19 5.57
N TRP A 406 16.94 -18.89 5.70
CA TRP A 406 18.18 -18.15 5.90
C TRP A 406 17.91 -16.83 6.65
N HIS A 407 18.95 -16.30 7.21
CA HIS A 407 18.95 -15.00 7.88
C HIS A 407 20.37 -14.44 7.84
N ASN A 408 20.51 -13.13 7.81
CA ASN A 408 21.78 -12.42 7.98
C ASN A 408 21.59 -11.20 8.89
N SER A 409 22.72 -10.54 9.26
CA SER A 409 22.73 -9.36 10.12
C SER A 409 22.69 -8.04 9.34
N ASP A 410 22.36 -8.06 8.05
CA ASP A 410 22.22 -6.87 7.23
C ASP A 410 20.78 -6.34 7.34
N GLY A 411 20.62 -5.24 8.05
CA GLY A 411 19.32 -4.57 8.16
C GLY A 411 18.95 -3.81 6.88
N GLY A 412 17.66 -3.49 6.73
CA GLY A 412 17.21 -2.74 5.58
C GLY A 412 15.73 -2.35 5.62
N THR A 413 15.30 -1.72 4.54
CA THR A 413 13.90 -1.31 4.30
C THR A 413 13.10 -2.42 3.63
N SER A 414 11.89 -2.09 3.15
CA SER A 414 10.99 -3.09 2.55
C SER A 414 11.65 -3.81 1.38
N PRO A 415 11.79 -5.15 1.45
CA PRO A 415 12.39 -5.95 0.39
C PRO A 415 11.58 -5.90 -0.90
N VAL A 416 12.28 -6.01 -2.03
CA VAL A 416 11.67 -6.09 -3.37
C VAL A 416 12.28 -7.26 -4.13
N ILE A 417 11.44 -8.03 -4.81
CA ILE A 417 11.86 -9.15 -5.66
C ILE A 417 11.56 -8.80 -7.12
N ALA A 418 12.58 -8.90 -7.96
CA ALA A 418 12.42 -8.70 -9.40
C ALA A 418 13.58 -9.36 -10.16
N GLY A 419 13.31 -9.89 -11.35
CA GLY A 419 14.33 -10.56 -12.17
C GLY A 419 15.02 -11.73 -11.47
N GLY A 420 14.36 -12.39 -10.51
CA GLY A 420 14.93 -13.49 -9.73
C GLY A 420 15.92 -13.06 -8.65
N LEU A 421 15.97 -11.77 -8.30
CA LEU A 421 16.85 -11.20 -7.28
C LEU A 421 16.02 -10.53 -6.16
N LEU A 422 16.56 -10.54 -4.95
CA LEU A 422 16.01 -9.82 -3.79
C LEU A 422 16.83 -8.57 -3.52
N TYR A 423 16.17 -7.42 -3.50
CA TYR A 423 16.75 -6.11 -3.28
C TYR A 423 16.34 -5.58 -1.90
N VAL A 424 17.30 -5.17 -1.09
CA VAL A 424 17.08 -4.62 0.25
C VAL A 424 17.93 -3.36 0.41
N TYR A 425 17.30 -2.22 0.58
CA TYR A 425 18.01 -0.96 0.79
C TYR A 425 18.38 -0.80 2.26
N ASP A 426 19.67 -0.62 2.53
CA ASP A 426 20.18 -0.25 3.84
C ASP A 426 20.05 1.28 3.99
N PRO A 427 19.24 1.82 4.93
CA PRO A 427 19.09 3.27 5.08
C PRO A 427 20.37 3.99 5.56
N ARG A 428 21.41 3.26 5.93
CA ARG A 428 22.75 3.82 6.19
C ARG A 428 23.56 4.05 4.90
N GLY A 429 23.09 3.50 3.79
CA GLY A 429 23.65 3.58 2.45
C GLY A 429 23.98 2.21 1.88
N GLY A 430 23.59 1.99 0.64
CA GLY A 430 23.81 0.76 -0.11
C GLY A 430 22.52 -0.03 -0.38
N LEU A 431 22.30 -0.34 -1.66
CA LEU A 431 21.26 -1.27 -2.08
C LEU A 431 21.88 -2.66 -2.20
N ARG A 432 21.52 -3.54 -1.28
CA ARG A 432 22.02 -4.92 -1.21
C ARG A 432 21.16 -5.80 -2.12
N VAL A 433 21.82 -6.64 -2.89
CA VAL A 433 21.17 -7.58 -3.81
C VAL A 433 21.55 -9.00 -3.39
N TYR A 434 20.53 -9.85 -3.24
CA TYR A 434 20.69 -11.22 -2.78
C TYR A 434 20.07 -12.22 -3.76
N ASP A 435 20.57 -13.44 -3.74
CA ASP A 435 19.84 -14.60 -4.20
C ASP A 435 18.72 -14.91 -3.19
N PRO A 436 17.44 -14.91 -3.59
CA PRO A 436 16.33 -14.99 -2.64
C PRO A 436 16.23 -16.33 -1.92
N GLU A 437 16.63 -17.44 -2.55
CA GLU A 437 16.47 -18.77 -1.96
C GLU A 437 17.54 -19.07 -0.91
N SER A 438 18.76 -18.61 -1.13
CA SER A 438 19.91 -18.86 -0.25
C SER A 438 20.30 -17.71 0.66
N GLY A 439 19.83 -16.48 0.41
CA GLY A 439 20.27 -15.27 1.10
C GLY A 439 21.70 -14.85 0.80
N ARG A 440 22.35 -15.50 -0.20
CA ARG A 440 23.72 -15.17 -0.59
C ARG A 440 23.77 -13.80 -1.26
N GLY A 441 24.65 -12.92 -0.77
CA GLY A 441 24.92 -11.62 -1.39
C GLY A 441 25.45 -11.75 -2.81
N VAL A 442 24.87 -10.96 -3.72
CA VAL A 442 25.29 -10.87 -5.13
C VAL A 442 26.14 -9.63 -5.34
N VAL A 443 25.62 -8.46 -4.95
CA VAL A 443 26.32 -7.17 -5.05
C VAL A 443 25.73 -6.17 -4.05
N VAL A 444 26.50 -5.12 -3.73
CA VAL A 444 26.00 -3.91 -3.08
C VAL A 444 26.17 -2.75 -4.05
N LEU A 445 25.07 -2.16 -4.47
CA LEU A 445 25.06 -0.94 -5.28
C LEU A 445 25.15 0.26 -4.34
N LEU A 446 26.18 1.09 -4.52
CA LEU A 446 26.44 2.22 -3.64
C LEU A 446 25.39 3.32 -3.84
N CYS A 447 24.82 3.82 -2.75
CA CYS A 447 23.87 4.94 -2.70
C CYS A 447 24.02 5.71 -1.39
N GLY A 448 23.32 6.83 -1.27
CA GLY A 448 23.32 7.64 -0.05
C GLY A 448 22.38 7.08 1.03
N PRO A 449 22.34 7.76 2.19
CA PRO A 449 21.47 7.37 3.30
C PRO A 449 20.01 7.77 3.07
N GLY A 450 19.11 7.02 3.67
CA GLY A 450 17.66 7.26 3.61
C GLY A 450 16.93 6.92 4.89
N HIS A 451 15.69 6.45 4.74
CA HIS A 451 14.84 6.08 5.88
C HIS A 451 13.87 4.95 5.49
N TRP A 452 12.71 5.27 4.91
CA TRP A 452 11.70 4.30 4.48
C TRP A 452 11.70 4.00 2.98
N ASN A 453 12.65 4.55 2.25
CA ASN A 453 12.77 4.38 0.81
C ASN A 453 12.84 2.90 0.44
N SER A 454 12.22 2.55 -0.68
CA SER A 454 12.32 1.21 -1.26
C SER A 454 12.62 1.32 -2.75
N PRO A 455 13.44 0.42 -3.31
CA PRO A 455 13.71 0.42 -4.74
C PRO A 455 12.48 -0.03 -5.54
N ILE A 456 12.46 0.32 -6.82
CA ILE A 456 11.69 -0.39 -7.83
C ILE A 456 12.65 -0.88 -8.91
N VAL A 457 12.28 -1.98 -9.57
CA VAL A 457 13.11 -2.62 -10.61
C VAL A 457 12.24 -2.91 -11.82
N ALA A 458 12.39 -2.13 -12.85
CA ALA A 458 11.56 -2.21 -14.05
C ALA A 458 12.38 -1.91 -15.29
N ASP A 459 12.15 -2.64 -16.36
CA ASP A 459 12.62 -2.37 -17.71
C ASP A 459 14.10 -1.99 -17.81
N GLY A 460 14.98 -2.82 -17.27
CA GLY A 460 16.44 -2.61 -17.29
C GLY A 460 16.96 -1.55 -16.30
N ARG A 461 16.09 -1.03 -15.41
CA ARG A 461 16.41 0.07 -14.50
C ARG A 461 16.09 -0.30 -13.06
N ILE A 462 16.86 0.25 -12.12
CA ILE A 462 16.53 0.30 -10.69
C ILE A 462 16.40 1.78 -10.33
N ALA A 463 15.31 2.18 -9.70
CA ALA A 463 15.14 3.52 -9.16
C ALA A 463 14.98 3.46 -7.64
N LEU A 464 15.78 4.28 -6.93
CA LEU A 464 15.75 4.38 -5.47
C LEU A 464 15.86 5.86 -5.07
N PRO A 465 14.81 6.46 -4.49
CA PRO A 465 14.94 7.75 -3.85
C PRO A 465 15.81 7.66 -2.60
N GLU A 466 16.62 8.69 -2.34
CA GLU A 466 17.37 8.87 -1.11
C GLU A 466 16.71 9.94 -0.24
N GLY A 467 16.77 9.79 1.07
CA GLY A 467 16.36 10.83 1.99
C GLY A 467 15.53 10.33 3.17
N ASN A 468 15.36 11.24 4.11
CA ASN A 468 14.64 11.00 5.37
C ASN A 468 13.74 12.21 5.65
N ALA A 469 12.43 11.98 5.62
CA ALA A 469 11.40 12.99 5.85
C ALA A 469 11.56 13.69 7.21
N ASN A 470 12.01 12.96 8.23
CA ASN A 470 12.19 13.51 9.59
C ASN A 470 13.36 14.50 9.70
N ARG A 471 14.18 14.64 8.65
CA ARG A 471 15.22 15.70 8.57
C ARG A 471 14.69 17.02 8.05
N HIS A 472 13.45 17.05 7.58
CA HIS A 472 12.76 18.25 7.07
C HIS A 472 13.48 18.96 5.91
N ALA A 473 14.29 18.23 5.13
CA ALA A 473 14.97 18.79 3.98
C ALA A 473 14.00 19.05 2.82
N THR A 474 14.27 20.08 2.02
CA THR A 474 13.51 20.49 0.85
C THR A 474 14.21 20.15 -0.46
N SER A 475 15.26 19.33 -0.41
CA SER A 475 15.98 18.76 -1.55
C SER A 475 16.12 17.26 -1.38
N GLY A 476 16.36 16.53 -2.44
CA GLY A 476 16.54 15.09 -2.42
C GLY A 476 17.26 14.57 -3.66
N VAL A 477 17.45 13.28 -3.74
CA VAL A 477 18.10 12.59 -4.84
C VAL A 477 17.27 11.37 -5.22
N LEU A 478 17.19 11.10 -6.53
CA LEU A 478 16.76 9.82 -7.07
C LEU A 478 17.98 9.16 -7.72
N ASP A 479 18.35 7.99 -7.23
CA ASP A 479 19.32 7.13 -7.90
C ASP A 479 18.63 6.29 -8.98
N ILE A 480 19.20 6.28 -10.18
CA ILE A 480 18.79 5.43 -11.28
C ILE A 480 20.00 4.60 -11.71
N TRP A 481 19.93 3.28 -11.56
CA TRP A 481 20.89 2.36 -12.16
C TRP A 481 20.27 1.75 -13.40
N ARG A 482 21.09 1.61 -14.46
CA ARG A 482 20.65 1.01 -15.72
C ARG A 482 21.75 0.19 -16.37
N LEU A 483 21.37 -0.75 -17.23
CA LEU A 483 22.28 -1.39 -18.17
C LEU A 483 22.78 -0.35 -19.19
N LYS A 484 23.99 -0.56 -19.72
CA LYS A 484 24.53 0.28 -20.81
C LYS A 484 23.79 0.00 -22.11
#